data_8bcdc6983d99d7e6fefd6c20573c4608
#
_entry.id   8bcdc6983d99d7e6fefd6c20573c4608
#
_cell.length_a   1.000
_cell.length_b   1.000
_cell.length_c   1.000
_cell.angle_alpha   90.00
_cell.angle_beta   90.00
_cell.angle_gamma   90.00
#
_symmetry.space_group_name_H-M   'P 1'
#
loop_
_entity.id
_entity.type
_entity.pdbx_description
1 polymer ?
#
loop_
_entity_poly.entity_id
_entity_poly.type
_entity_poly.pdbx_seq_one_letter_code
_entity_poly.pdbx_strand_id
1 'polypeptide(L)'
;MDDCGIQPERRVIPEFPADTLAEVVSLADDLDAFLTRKPRTKATPFDARRKALLEEHLGRELKSTPEPLTCIGDSNTMFFAGAERLRFIRYRRSAFWKPHWINRGLDLLPCFRVFHVGPATAWKAGDPGSSTRSREKIEILLKKDVKPGGKVLLSFGEIDCRIHMAKAVIAGGKIDDVVEKTAAKFVKLPQAIAARGFKPIVWGPPQIIPKDENLSSPTFPFIGSWELRRDITYSYTARLREHCEAAGIPMVALAGKYHEPAVKADIKLFHDGTHLSQRLMPLALDELQKAGLLELA
;
A
#
# COMPACT_ATOMS: atom_id res chain seq x y z
N MET A 1 -25.93 4.56 27.15
CA MET A 1 -24.67 3.78 26.94
C MET A 1 -25.08 2.55 26.18
N ASP A 2 -25.27 2.72 24.89
CA ASP A 2 -25.75 1.64 24.02
C ASP A 2 -24.56 1.12 23.24
N ASP A 3 -24.29 -0.15 23.53
CA ASP A 3 -23.24 -0.96 22.95
C ASP A 3 -23.58 -1.21 21.47
N CYS A 4 -22.96 -0.46 20.58
CA CYS A 4 -23.15 -0.62 19.15
C CYS A 4 -22.35 -1.82 18.67
N GLY A 5 -22.92 -3.02 18.94
CA GLY A 5 -22.36 -4.32 18.61
C GLY A 5 -22.31 -4.57 17.10
N ILE A 6 -21.36 -3.96 16.43
CA ILE A 6 -20.94 -4.41 15.10
C ILE A 6 -19.81 -5.43 15.32
N GLN A 7 -20.20 -6.69 15.48
CA GLN A 7 -19.25 -7.79 15.36
C GLN A 7 -18.78 -7.85 13.90
N PRO A 8 -17.50 -7.69 13.62
CA PRO A 8 -17.01 -7.93 12.27
C PRO A 8 -17.19 -9.42 11.96
N GLU A 9 -17.97 -9.72 10.93
CA GLU A 9 -18.05 -11.08 10.40
C GLU A 9 -16.65 -11.62 10.19
N ARG A 10 -16.32 -12.71 10.88
CA ARG A 10 -15.06 -13.47 10.68
C ARG A 10 -15.06 -13.99 9.25
N ARG A 11 -14.48 -13.25 8.33
CA ARG A 11 -14.16 -13.79 7.01
C ARG A 11 -12.90 -14.63 7.15
N VAL A 12 -13.04 -15.92 6.96
CA VAL A 12 -11.92 -16.83 6.76
C VAL A 12 -11.14 -16.29 5.56
N ILE A 13 -9.87 -15.91 5.81
CA ILE A 13 -8.95 -15.62 4.71
C ILE A 13 -8.77 -16.95 3.98
N PRO A 14 -9.08 -17.02 2.67
CA PRO A 14 -8.85 -18.24 1.95
C PRO A 14 -7.36 -18.60 2.04
N GLU A 15 -7.04 -19.71 2.69
CA GLU A 15 -5.68 -20.21 2.70
C GLU A 15 -5.40 -20.84 1.34
N PHE A 16 -4.32 -20.42 0.71
CA PHE A 16 -3.73 -21.25 -0.34
C PHE A 16 -3.39 -22.62 0.27
N PRO A 17 -3.63 -23.71 -0.43
CA PRO A 17 -3.23 -25.04 0.05
C PRO A 17 -1.78 -24.98 0.56
N ALA A 18 -1.53 -25.52 1.74
CA ALA A 18 -0.22 -25.42 2.41
C ALA A 18 0.92 -25.89 1.51
N ASP A 19 0.68 -26.94 0.71
CA ASP A 19 1.64 -27.50 -0.22
C ASP A 19 1.99 -26.54 -1.37
N THR A 20 0.98 -25.88 -1.93
CA THR A 20 1.15 -24.88 -2.99
C THR A 20 1.93 -23.67 -2.47
N LEU A 21 1.70 -23.31 -1.20
CA LEU A 21 2.38 -22.21 -0.58
C LEU A 21 3.84 -22.53 -0.24
N ALA A 22 4.12 -23.75 0.22
CA ALA A 22 5.47 -24.24 0.45
C ALA A 22 6.27 -24.28 -0.84
N GLU A 23 5.67 -24.71 -1.95
CA GLU A 23 6.27 -24.69 -3.30
C GLU A 23 6.57 -23.26 -3.75
N VAL A 24 5.64 -22.32 -3.54
CA VAL A 24 5.81 -20.90 -3.87
C VAL A 24 6.90 -20.25 -3.01
N VAL A 25 7.00 -20.61 -1.73
CA VAL A 25 8.05 -20.12 -0.83
C VAL A 25 9.40 -20.74 -1.17
N SER A 26 9.46 -22.04 -1.43
CA SER A 26 10.70 -22.74 -1.83
C SER A 26 11.26 -22.19 -3.13
N LEU A 27 10.42 -22.01 -4.15
CA LEU A 27 10.82 -21.35 -5.40
C LEU A 27 11.29 -19.90 -5.18
N ALA A 28 10.77 -19.21 -4.18
CA ALA A 28 11.22 -17.86 -3.83
C ALA A 28 12.61 -17.88 -3.19
N ASP A 29 12.89 -18.84 -2.31
CA ASP A 29 14.17 -18.96 -1.62
C ASP A 29 15.29 -19.40 -2.59
N ASP A 30 15.03 -20.32 -3.48
CA ASP A 30 15.96 -20.75 -4.53
C ASP A 30 16.24 -19.62 -5.55
N LEU A 31 15.24 -18.83 -5.87
CA LEU A 31 15.41 -17.65 -6.70
C LEU A 31 16.22 -16.54 -6.00
N ASP A 32 16.15 -16.42 -4.69
CA ASP A 32 16.86 -15.38 -3.94
C ASP A 32 18.38 -15.56 -4.00
N ALA A 33 18.87 -16.78 -3.88
CA ALA A 33 20.28 -17.11 -4.07
C ALA A 33 20.80 -16.71 -5.46
N PHE A 34 19.92 -16.73 -6.46
CA PHE A 34 20.21 -16.38 -7.85
C PHE A 34 19.99 -14.89 -8.17
N LEU A 35 19.12 -14.18 -7.42
CA LEU A 35 18.63 -12.83 -7.76
C LEU A 35 19.39 -11.67 -7.11
N THR A 36 20.33 -11.93 -6.21
CA THR A 36 21.07 -10.88 -5.48
C THR A 36 21.98 -10.01 -6.35
N ARG A 37 22.10 -10.27 -7.65
CA ARG A 37 23.07 -9.59 -8.51
C ARG A 37 22.55 -8.58 -9.54
N LYS A 38 21.26 -8.57 -9.93
CA LYS A 38 20.68 -7.52 -10.82
C LYS A 38 19.17 -7.42 -10.67
N PRO A 39 18.58 -6.19 -10.63
CA PRO A 39 17.13 -6.04 -10.66
C PRO A 39 16.58 -6.60 -11.98
N ARG A 40 15.74 -7.63 -11.90
CA ARG A 40 15.08 -8.19 -13.08
C ARG A 40 13.89 -7.32 -13.47
N THR A 41 13.89 -6.91 -14.72
CA THR A 41 12.84 -6.09 -15.33
C THR A 41 11.77 -6.92 -16.05
N LYS A 42 11.87 -8.24 -16.03
CA LYS A 42 10.93 -9.15 -16.73
C LYS A 42 10.26 -10.09 -15.74
N ALA A 43 9.00 -10.45 -16.04
CA ALA A 43 8.28 -11.50 -15.33
C ALA A 43 9.07 -12.82 -15.39
N THR A 44 9.02 -13.58 -14.31
CA THR A 44 9.68 -14.88 -14.16
C THR A 44 8.63 -16.00 -14.26
N PRO A 45 9.04 -17.28 -14.47
CA PRO A 45 8.11 -18.41 -14.35
C PRO A 45 7.37 -18.44 -13.00
N PHE A 46 8.03 -18.02 -11.91
CA PHE A 46 7.41 -17.85 -10.60
C PHE A 46 6.27 -16.82 -10.61
N ASP A 47 6.43 -15.70 -11.29
CA ASP A 47 5.37 -14.68 -11.39
C ASP A 47 4.16 -15.22 -12.18
N ALA A 48 4.40 -15.97 -13.24
CA ALA A 48 3.35 -16.64 -14.02
C ALA A 48 2.58 -17.65 -13.17
N ARG A 49 3.30 -18.50 -12.39
CA ARG A 49 2.68 -19.48 -11.49
C ARG A 49 1.80 -18.79 -10.45
N ARG A 50 2.30 -17.74 -9.81
CA ARG A 50 1.53 -16.99 -8.83
C ARG A 50 0.31 -16.28 -9.41
N LYS A 51 0.42 -15.72 -10.62
CA LYS A 51 -0.74 -15.16 -11.33
C LYS A 51 -1.79 -16.25 -11.55
N ALA A 52 -1.39 -17.43 -12.02
CA ALA A 52 -2.29 -18.56 -12.23
C ALA A 52 -3.00 -18.99 -10.92
N LEU A 53 -2.28 -19.07 -9.80
CA LEU A 53 -2.85 -19.38 -8.49
C LEU A 53 -3.85 -18.33 -8.03
N LEU A 54 -3.57 -17.05 -8.27
CA LEU A 54 -4.49 -15.97 -7.95
C LEU A 54 -5.75 -16.05 -8.82
N GLU A 55 -5.61 -16.37 -10.11
CA GLU A 55 -6.73 -16.55 -11.03
C GLU A 55 -7.59 -17.77 -10.66
N GLU A 56 -6.96 -18.88 -10.27
CA GLU A 56 -7.64 -20.07 -9.75
C GLU A 56 -8.45 -19.73 -8.48
N HIS A 57 -7.82 -19.01 -7.53
CA HIS A 57 -8.49 -18.58 -6.30
C HIS A 57 -9.68 -17.66 -6.57
N LEU A 58 -9.56 -16.73 -7.50
CA LEU A 58 -10.63 -15.81 -7.88
C LEU A 58 -11.70 -16.47 -8.76
N GLY A 59 -11.47 -17.68 -9.25
CA GLY A 59 -12.33 -18.38 -10.20
C GLY A 59 -12.48 -17.69 -11.55
N ARG A 60 -11.51 -16.82 -11.91
CA ARG A 60 -11.52 -16.06 -13.16
C ARG A 60 -10.13 -15.61 -13.59
N GLU A 61 -9.95 -15.39 -14.87
CA GLU A 61 -8.74 -14.82 -15.44
C GLU A 61 -8.63 -13.30 -15.09
N LEU A 62 -7.43 -12.87 -14.72
CA LEU A 62 -7.11 -11.46 -14.54
C LEU A 62 -6.72 -10.84 -15.90
N LYS A 63 -7.71 -10.30 -16.58
CA LYS A 63 -7.51 -9.65 -17.88
C LYS A 63 -7.01 -8.23 -17.73
N SER A 64 -6.31 -7.78 -18.75
CA SER A 64 -5.96 -6.37 -18.88
C SER A 64 -7.23 -5.54 -19.07
N THR A 65 -7.44 -4.58 -18.19
CA THR A 65 -8.53 -3.62 -18.34
C THR A 65 -8.10 -2.47 -19.26
N PRO A 66 -9.02 -1.88 -20.04
CA PRO A 66 -8.70 -0.70 -20.86
C PRO A 66 -8.16 0.47 -20.01
N GLU A 67 -8.55 0.51 -18.75
CA GLU A 67 -8.15 1.53 -17.78
C GLU A 67 -7.73 0.87 -16.47
N PRO A 68 -6.46 0.40 -16.37
CA PRO A 68 -5.97 -0.18 -15.14
C PRO A 68 -5.94 0.90 -14.05
N LEU A 69 -6.29 0.50 -12.82
CA LEU A 69 -6.23 1.39 -11.67
C LEU A 69 -4.79 1.84 -11.43
N THR A 70 -4.54 3.13 -11.54
CA THR A 70 -3.21 3.68 -11.31
C THR A 70 -2.96 3.83 -9.81
N CYS A 71 -1.96 3.11 -9.30
CA CYS A 71 -1.55 3.13 -7.89
C CYS A 71 -0.26 3.94 -7.74
N ILE A 72 -0.27 4.95 -6.89
CA ILE A 72 0.87 5.83 -6.63
C ILE A 72 1.11 5.90 -5.13
N GLY A 73 2.35 5.71 -4.68
CA GLY A 73 2.62 5.77 -3.24
C GLY A 73 4.08 5.54 -2.85
N ASP A 74 4.26 5.24 -1.57
CA ASP A 74 5.52 4.75 -1.02
C ASP A 74 5.75 3.27 -1.42
N SER A 75 6.68 2.58 -0.75
CA SER A 75 6.99 1.19 -1.07
C SER A 75 5.81 0.23 -0.91
N ASN A 76 4.84 0.52 -0.05
CA ASN A 76 3.64 -0.31 0.14
C ASN A 76 2.73 -0.34 -1.10
N THR A 77 2.79 0.68 -1.95
CA THR A 77 2.11 0.68 -3.24
C THR A 77 2.52 -0.50 -4.14
N MET A 78 3.74 -1.03 -3.97
CA MET A 78 4.26 -2.14 -4.77
C MET A 78 3.51 -3.47 -4.54
N PHE A 79 2.70 -3.56 -3.49
CA PHE A 79 1.74 -4.64 -3.28
C PHE A 79 0.85 -4.86 -4.51
N PHE A 80 0.37 -3.80 -5.12
CA PHE A 80 -0.47 -3.86 -6.33
C PHE A 80 0.28 -4.27 -7.60
N ALA A 81 1.61 -4.31 -7.57
CA ALA A 81 2.41 -4.82 -8.69
C ALA A 81 2.39 -6.35 -8.82
N GLY A 82 1.80 -7.06 -7.86
CA GLY A 82 1.68 -8.50 -7.88
C GLY A 82 2.98 -9.25 -7.51
N ALA A 83 4.01 -8.57 -7.02
CA ALA A 83 5.28 -9.16 -6.63
C ALA A 83 5.40 -9.31 -5.11
N GLU A 84 5.93 -10.45 -4.64
CA GLU A 84 6.22 -10.65 -3.21
C GLU A 84 7.35 -9.76 -2.70
N ARG A 85 8.16 -9.21 -3.58
CA ARG A 85 9.27 -8.33 -3.23
C ARG A 85 9.20 -7.03 -4.00
N LEU A 86 9.87 -6.01 -3.48
CA LEU A 86 9.96 -4.71 -4.14
C LEU A 86 10.75 -4.86 -5.45
N ARG A 87 10.05 -5.23 -6.52
CA ARG A 87 10.60 -5.29 -7.88
C ARG A 87 10.00 -4.17 -8.72
N PHE A 88 10.87 -3.40 -9.34
CA PHE A 88 10.46 -2.26 -10.14
C PHE A 88 11.43 -1.98 -11.28
N ILE A 89 10.92 -1.29 -12.30
CA ILE A 89 11.70 -0.67 -13.35
C ILE A 89 11.90 0.81 -12.99
N ARG A 90 13.13 1.23 -12.88
CA ARG A 90 13.45 2.64 -12.66
C ARG A 90 13.47 3.36 -14.00
N TYR A 91 12.70 4.42 -14.13
CA TYR A 91 12.74 5.27 -15.32
C TYR A 91 12.85 6.74 -14.96
N ARG A 92 13.42 7.49 -15.89
CA ARG A 92 13.60 8.93 -15.76
C ARG A 92 12.39 9.63 -16.39
N ARG A 93 11.76 10.51 -15.64
CA ARG A 93 10.77 11.46 -16.13
C ARG A 93 11.28 12.87 -15.92
N SER A 94 11.15 13.70 -16.94
CA SER A 94 11.51 15.11 -16.84
C SER A 94 10.27 15.96 -16.75
N ALA A 95 10.23 16.84 -15.73
CA ALA A 95 9.35 17.97 -15.67
C ALA A 95 10.22 19.22 -15.80
N PHE A 96 10.02 19.98 -16.88
CA PHE A 96 10.89 21.10 -17.21
C PHE A 96 12.36 20.66 -17.33
N TRP A 97 13.25 21.27 -16.61
CA TRP A 97 14.70 21.02 -16.71
C TRP A 97 15.25 20.03 -15.67
N LYS A 98 14.41 19.58 -14.72
CA LYS A 98 14.85 18.67 -13.63
C LYS A 98 14.34 17.26 -13.84
N PRO A 99 15.23 16.27 -13.96
CA PRO A 99 14.82 14.87 -14.05
C PRO A 99 14.35 14.35 -12.70
N HIS A 100 13.25 13.59 -12.72
CA HIS A 100 12.76 12.84 -11.56
C HIS A 100 12.86 11.34 -11.84
N TRP A 101 13.36 10.61 -10.87
CA TRP A 101 13.39 9.16 -10.92
C TRP A 101 12.13 8.60 -10.27
N ILE A 102 11.41 7.80 -11.00
CA ILE A 102 10.20 7.10 -10.56
C ILE A 102 10.41 5.60 -10.75
N ASN A 103 9.99 4.80 -9.80
CA ASN A 103 10.03 3.36 -9.91
C ASN A 103 8.66 2.88 -10.36
N ARG A 104 8.59 2.12 -11.45
CA ARG A 104 7.38 1.47 -11.93
C ARG A 104 7.40 0.01 -11.53
N GLY A 105 6.31 -0.50 -10.95
CA GLY A 105 6.11 -1.92 -10.69
C GLY A 105 6.10 -2.73 -11.98
N LEU A 106 6.37 -4.01 -11.85
CA LEU A 106 6.11 -4.96 -12.93
C LEU A 106 4.59 -5.14 -13.02
N ASP A 107 4.01 -5.01 -14.19
CA ASP A 107 2.56 -5.15 -14.41
C ASP A 107 2.16 -6.66 -14.39
N LEU A 108 2.39 -7.33 -13.25
CA LEU A 108 2.05 -8.75 -13.07
C LEU A 108 0.56 -8.96 -12.82
N LEU A 109 -0.11 -7.92 -12.32
CA LEU A 109 -1.55 -7.84 -12.21
C LEU A 109 -2.05 -6.81 -13.21
N PRO A 110 -2.63 -7.22 -14.33
CA PRO A 110 -2.94 -6.32 -15.45
C PRO A 110 -4.03 -5.29 -15.15
N CYS A 111 -4.77 -5.46 -14.06
CA CYS A 111 -5.75 -4.50 -13.57
C CYS A 111 -5.13 -3.29 -12.84
N PHE A 112 -3.82 -3.31 -12.57
CA PHE A 112 -3.12 -2.23 -11.90
C PHE A 112 -1.96 -1.69 -12.72
N ARG A 113 -1.70 -0.40 -12.55
CA ARG A 113 -0.49 0.29 -13.02
C ARG A 113 0.16 0.97 -11.82
N VAL A 114 1.35 0.55 -11.43
CA VAL A 114 1.93 0.87 -10.12
C VAL A 114 3.16 1.76 -10.23
N PHE A 115 3.20 2.83 -9.42
CA PHE A 115 4.29 3.78 -9.36
C PHE A 115 4.72 4.05 -7.92
N HIS A 116 5.98 3.78 -7.62
CA HIS A 116 6.62 4.11 -6.36
C HIS A 116 7.39 5.43 -6.51
N VAL A 117 6.97 6.44 -5.75
CA VAL A 117 7.56 7.80 -5.82
C VAL A 117 8.71 8.02 -4.84
N GLY A 118 9.07 6.99 -4.08
CA GLY A 118 10.12 7.00 -3.06
C GLY A 118 9.53 6.79 -1.66
N PRO A 119 10.37 6.76 -0.61
CA PRO A 119 9.94 6.60 0.78
C PRO A 119 9.27 7.91 1.28
N ALA A 120 8.14 8.24 0.67
CA ALA A 120 7.39 9.44 0.96
C ALA A 120 6.41 9.19 2.11
N THR A 121 6.37 10.11 3.06
CA THR A 121 5.39 10.09 4.14
C THR A 121 4.06 10.71 3.69
N ALA A 122 2.95 10.30 4.29
CA ALA A 122 1.65 10.96 4.10
C ALA A 122 1.74 12.44 4.44
N TRP A 123 2.46 12.78 5.52
CA TRP A 123 2.72 14.15 5.94
C TRP A 123 3.40 15.02 4.89
N LYS A 124 4.28 14.45 4.06
CA LYS A 124 5.10 15.18 3.07
C LYS A 124 4.70 14.92 1.61
N ALA A 125 3.81 13.98 1.35
CA ALA A 125 3.46 13.57 -0.02
C ALA A 125 2.95 14.73 -0.88
N GLY A 126 2.18 15.64 -0.29
CA GLY A 126 1.64 16.83 -0.95
C GLY A 126 2.53 18.08 -0.90
N ASP A 127 3.66 18.06 -0.17
CA ASP A 127 4.52 19.24 -0.01
C ASP A 127 5.45 19.41 -1.22
N PRO A 128 5.52 20.62 -1.80
CA PRO A 128 6.49 20.90 -2.85
C PRO A 128 7.91 20.89 -2.27
N GLY A 129 8.86 20.39 -3.04
CA GLY A 129 10.26 20.40 -2.66
C GLY A 129 10.64 19.45 -1.53
N SER A 130 9.78 18.48 -1.17
CA SER A 130 10.13 17.43 -0.21
C SER A 130 11.37 16.65 -0.66
N SER A 131 12.08 16.00 0.28
CA SER A 131 13.30 15.22 -0.03
C SER A 131 13.05 14.14 -1.09
N THR A 132 11.87 13.53 -1.09
CA THR A 132 11.47 12.52 -2.08
C THR A 132 10.95 13.12 -3.38
N ARG A 133 10.64 14.41 -3.41
CA ARG A 133 9.96 15.10 -4.53
C ARG A 133 8.67 14.38 -4.93
N SER A 134 7.93 13.86 -3.95
CA SER A 134 6.74 13.03 -4.18
C SER A 134 5.65 13.81 -4.92
N ARG A 135 5.36 15.05 -4.52
CA ARG A 135 4.37 15.90 -5.18
C ARG A 135 4.70 16.09 -6.66
N GLU A 136 5.92 16.50 -6.99
CA GLU A 136 6.37 16.72 -8.36
C GLU A 136 6.27 15.45 -9.21
N LYS A 137 6.61 14.29 -8.61
CA LYS A 137 6.48 13.00 -9.28
C LYS A 137 5.02 12.63 -9.52
N ILE A 138 4.14 12.84 -8.54
CA ILE A 138 2.70 12.62 -8.67
C ILE A 138 2.14 13.52 -9.79
N GLU A 139 2.48 14.78 -9.82
CA GLU A 139 2.04 15.72 -10.88
C GLU A 139 2.49 15.29 -12.27
N ILE A 140 3.73 14.78 -12.40
CA ILE A 140 4.22 14.23 -13.66
C ILE A 140 3.41 13.00 -14.09
N LEU A 141 3.15 12.08 -13.14
CA LEU A 141 2.38 10.87 -13.42
C LEU A 141 0.95 11.19 -13.82
N LEU A 142 0.28 12.09 -13.11
CA LEU A 142 -1.07 12.55 -13.46
C LEU A 142 -1.14 13.14 -14.88
N LYS A 143 -0.09 13.86 -15.28
CA LYS A 143 -0.05 14.47 -16.62
C LYS A 143 0.27 13.49 -17.75
N LYS A 144 1.10 12.46 -17.46
CA LYS A 144 1.72 11.63 -18.52
C LYS A 144 1.24 10.18 -18.53
N ASP A 145 0.85 9.65 -17.39
CA ASP A 145 0.61 8.22 -17.21
C ASP A 145 -0.85 7.91 -16.78
N VAL A 146 -1.62 8.93 -16.39
CA VAL A 146 -3.04 8.80 -16.03
C VAL A 146 -3.89 9.50 -17.09
N LYS A 147 -4.93 8.83 -17.58
CA LYS A 147 -5.90 9.45 -18.50
C LYS A 147 -6.68 10.55 -17.75
N PRO A 148 -7.10 11.62 -18.44
CA PRO A 148 -8.01 12.61 -17.87
C PRO A 148 -9.26 11.93 -17.28
N GLY A 149 -9.65 12.30 -16.07
CA GLY A 149 -10.77 11.67 -15.35
C GLY A 149 -10.48 10.28 -14.78
N GLY A 150 -9.28 9.76 -14.96
CA GLY A 150 -8.89 8.42 -14.49
C GLY A 150 -8.84 8.27 -12.99
N LYS A 151 -9.02 7.04 -12.52
CA LYS A 151 -8.93 6.65 -11.10
C LYS A 151 -7.45 6.59 -10.66
N VAL A 152 -7.13 7.13 -9.47
CA VAL A 152 -5.79 7.14 -8.89
C VAL A 152 -5.84 6.70 -7.44
N LEU A 153 -5.29 5.53 -7.14
CA LEU A 153 -5.15 5.03 -5.78
C LEU A 153 -3.86 5.58 -5.17
N LEU A 154 -3.97 6.19 -4.00
CA LEU A 154 -2.87 6.79 -3.24
C LEU A 154 -2.57 5.94 -2.01
N SER A 155 -1.38 5.39 -1.91
CA SER A 155 -0.93 4.51 -0.82
C SER A 155 0.24 5.16 -0.07
N PHE A 156 -0.07 5.79 1.08
CA PHE A 156 0.88 6.45 1.97
C PHE A 156 0.46 6.27 3.43
N GLY A 157 1.39 6.46 4.36
CA GLY A 157 1.10 6.55 5.79
C GLY A 157 1.74 5.47 6.65
N GLU A 158 2.24 4.36 6.08
CA GLU A 158 2.92 3.32 6.86
C GLU A 158 4.16 3.91 7.56
N ILE A 159 4.99 4.65 6.84
CA ILE A 159 6.19 5.29 7.38
C ILE A 159 5.84 6.29 8.48
N ASP A 160 4.73 7.02 8.31
CA ASP A 160 4.25 7.97 9.33
C ASP A 160 3.85 7.22 10.61
N CYS A 161 3.06 6.15 10.50
CA CYS A 161 2.62 5.36 11.65
C CYS A 161 3.80 4.71 12.39
N ARG A 162 4.71 4.08 11.65
CA ARG A 162 5.83 3.32 12.20
C ARG A 162 6.94 4.19 12.79
N ILE A 163 7.16 5.38 12.23
CA ILE A 163 8.30 6.21 12.60
C ILE A 163 7.86 7.57 13.14
N HIS A 164 7.21 8.40 12.32
CA HIS A 164 7.07 9.82 12.62
C HIS A 164 6.03 10.09 13.70
N MET A 165 4.86 9.47 13.61
CA MET A 165 3.83 9.61 14.64
C MET A 165 4.26 8.94 15.93
N ALA A 166 4.88 7.76 15.88
CA ALA A 166 5.41 7.10 17.06
C ALA A 166 6.45 7.96 17.78
N LYS A 167 7.38 8.60 17.06
CA LYS A 167 8.33 9.55 17.65
C LYS A 167 7.64 10.75 18.31
N ALA A 168 6.62 11.30 17.67
CA ALA A 168 5.90 12.45 18.20
C ALA A 168 5.13 12.09 19.51
N VAL A 169 4.55 10.90 19.56
CA VAL A 169 3.86 10.42 20.77
C VAL A 169 4.85 10.15 21.90
N ILE A 170 5.99 9.51 21.63
CA ILE A 170 7.04 9.27 22.64
C ILE A 170 7.61 10.60 23.15
N ALA A 171 7.64 11.63 22.33
CA ALA A 171 8.05 12.99 22.74
C ALA A 171 6.96 13.75 23.53
N GLY A 172 5.87 13.10 23.93
CA GLY A 172 4.81 13.66 24.77
C GLY A 172 3.54 14.13 24.02
N GLY A 173 3.45 13.88 22.71
CA GLY A 173 2.24 14.15 21.94
C GLY A 173 1.13 13.15 22.27
N LYS A 174 -0.13 13.59 22.27
CA LYS A 174 -1.27 12.68 22.35
C LYS A 174 -1.51 12.01 20.99
N ILE A 175 -1.85 10.73 20.98
CA ILE A 175 -2.11 9.97 19.73
C ILE A 175 -3.15 10.70 18.89
N ASP A 176 -4.29 11.08 19.46
CA ASP A 176 -5.38 11.74 18.74
C ASP A 176 -4.95 13.04 18.04
N ASP A 177 -4.15 13.87 18.72
CA ASP A 177 -3.65 15.13 18.14
C ASP A 177 -2.67 14.90 17.00
N VAL A 178 -1.79 13.88 17.15
CA VAL A 178 -0.76 13.55 16.16
C VAL A 178 -1.38 12.95 14.90
N VAL A 179 -2.32 12.02 15.06
CA VAL A 179 -3.00 11.37 13.93
C VAL A 179 -3.93 12.33 13.22
N GLU A 180 -4.67 13.18 13.97
CA GLU A 180 -5.55 14.20 13.42
C GLU A 180 -4.78 15.15 12.49
N LYS A 181 -3.69 15.73 12.98
CA LYS A 181 -2.85 16.64 12.18
C LYS A 181 -2.34 15.99 10.92
N THR A 182 -1.94 14.70 10.99
CA THR A 182 -1.40 13.99 9.83
C THR A 182 -2.50 13.66 8.82
N ALA A 183 -3.66 13.18 9.26
CA ALA A 183 -4.80 12.87 8.41
C ALA A 183 -5.35 14.11 7.70
N ALA A 184 -5.60 15.19 8.47
CA ALA A 184 -6.06 16.47 7.94
C ALA A 184 -5.09 17.09 6.92
N LYS A 185 -3.79 16.88 7.11
CA LYS A 185 -2.80 17.34 6.14
C LYS A 185 -2.77 16.45 4.89
N PHE A 186 -2.80 15.13 5.05
CA PHE A 186 -2.71 14.20 3.92
C PHE A 186 -3.91 14.31 2.98
N VAL A 187 -5.13 14.45 3.51
CA VAL A 187 -6.36 14.52 2.69
C VAL A 187 -6.33 15.68 1.69
N LYS A 188 -5.56 16.73 1.93
CA LYS A 188 -5.37 17.85 0.98
C LYS A 188 -4.76 17.41 -0.35
N LEU A 189 -3.94 16.35 -0.36
CA LEU A 189 -3.36 15.81 -1.59
C LEU A 189 -4.43 15.19 -2.50
N PRO A 190 -5.24 14.19 -2.06
CA PRO A 190 -6.32 13.67 -2.90
C PRO A 190 -7.36 14.75 -3.26
N GLN A 191 -7.67 15.70 -2.38
CA GLN A 191 -8.54 16.85 -2.74
C GLN A 191 -7.96 17.67 -3.89
N ALA A 192 -6.67 17.97 -3.87
CA ALA A 192 -6.01 18.69 -4.95
C ALA A 192 -5.98 17.88 -6.27
N ILE A 193 -5.91 16.55 -6.19
CA ILE A 193 -6.01 15.66 -7.34
C ILE A 193 -7.44 15.65 -7.90
N ALA A 194 -8.46 15.60 -7.03
CA ALA A 194 -9.87 15.67 -7.42
C ALA A 194 -10.19 17.02 -8.09
N ALA A 195 -9.70 18.12 -7.56
CA ALA A 195 -9.89 19.46 -8.15
C ALA A 195 -9.30 19.59 -9.56
N ARG A 196 -8.41 18.68 -9.97
CA ARG A 196 -7.86 18.60 -11.34
C ARG A 196 -8.65 17.66 -12.24
N GLY A 197 -9.79 17.16 -11.79
CA GLY A 197 -10.69 16.29 -12.55
C GLY A 197 -10.33 14.80 -12.56
N PHE A 198 -9.37 14.34 -11.72
CA PHE A 198 -9.10 12.93 -11.51
C PHE A 198 -9.99 12.37 -10.40
N LYS A 199 -10.04 11.05 -10.27
CA LYS A 199 -10.81 10.32 -9.26
C LYS A 199 -9.86 9.67 -8.24
N PRO A 200 -9.43 10.40 -7.19
CA PRO A 200 -8.54 9.85 -6.18
C PRO A 200 -9.25 8.82 -5.31
N ILE A 201 -8.50 7.82 -4.90
CA ILE A 201 -8.88 6.78 -3.94
C ILE A 201 -7.75 6.73 -2.92
N VAL A 202 -8.06 6.67 -1.64
CA VAL A 202 -7.07 6.50 -0.59
C VAL A 202 -6.99 5.04 -0.18
N TRP A 203 -5.77 4.50 -0.16
CA TRP A 203 -5.46 3.21 0.42
C TRP A 203 -4.84 3.41 1.80
N GLY A 204 -5.52 2.91 2.83
CA GLY A 204 -5.05 3.02 4.20
C GLY A 204 -3.78 2.22 4.46
N PRO A 205 -2.95 2.65 5.43
CA PRO A 205 -1.72 1.94 5.75
C PRO A 205 -2.02 0.51 6.22
N PRO A 206 -1.11 -0.45 5.93
CA PRO A 206 -1.22 -1.79 6.50
C PRO A 206 -1.02 -1.72 8.01
N GLN A 207 -1.60 -2.69 8.73
CA GLN A 207 -1.23 -2.86 10.13
C GLN A 207 0.23 -3.31 10.21
N ILE A 208 0.92 -2.73 11.17
CA ILE A 208 2.34 -2.99 11.39
C ILE A 208 2.49 -4.29 12.18
N ILE A 209 3.38 -5.15 11.72
CA ILE A 209 3.65 -6.42 12.39
C ILE A 209 4.30 -6.22 13.76
N PRO A 210 4.13 -7.20 14.66
CA PRO A 210 4.77 -7.21 15.96
C PRO A 210 6.27 -7.56 15.82
N LYS A 211 7.07 -6.58 15.40
CA LYS A 211 8.53 -6.65 15.46
C LYS A 211 9.03 -5.79 16.60
N ASP A 212 9.96 -6.33 17.36
CA ASP A 212 10.67 -5.59 18.36
C ASP A 212 11.71 -4.66 17.71
N GLU A 213 12.09 -3.61 18.43
CA GLU A 213 13.03 -2.59 17.96
C GLU A 213 14.37 -3.16 17.46
N ASN A 214 14.78 -4.30 17.98
CA ASN A 214 16.05 -4.97 17.67
C ASN A 214 16.15 -5.55 16.24
N LEU A 215 15.05 -5.60 15.49
CA LEU A 215 15.02 -6.09 14.11
C LEU A 215 14.93 -4.96 13.08
N SER A 216 15.11 -3.72 13.52
CA SER A 216 14.95 -2.55 12.67
C SER A 216 16.23 -2.25 11.86
N SER A 217 16.03 -1.90 10.59
CA SER A 217 17.09 -1.27 9.79
C SER A 217 17.40 0.13 10.36
N PRO A 218 18.68 0.55 10.46
CA PRO A 218 19.01 1.92 10.83
C PRO A 218 18.32 2.98 9.96
N THR A 219 18.06 2.68 8.71
CA THR A 219 17.42 3.59 7.74
C THR A 219 15.91 3.63 7.90
N PHE A 220 15.28 2.51 8.30
CA PHE A 220 13.84 2.37 8.44
C PHE A 220 13.49 1.68 9.77
N PRO A 221 13.69 2.37 10.91
CA PRO A 221 13.50 1.78 12.23
C PRO A 221 12.01 1.54 12.55
N PHE A 222 11.77 0.64 13.48
CA PHE A 222 10.51 0.52 14.19
C PHE A 222 10.63 1.32 15.50
N ILE A 223 9.77 2.31 15.69
CA ILE A 223 9.85 3.22 16.85
C ILE A 223 8.77 2.87 17.86
N GLY A 224 9.16 2.77 19.13
CA GLY A 224 8.28 2.42 20.23
C GLY A 224 7.81 0.96 20.22
N SER A 225 6.91 0.61 21.14
CA SER A 225 6.35 -0.75 21.23
C SER A 225 5.42 -1.05 20.05
N TRP A 226 5.15 -2.35 19.85
CA TRP A 226 4.17 -2.78 18.86
C TRP A 226 2.78 -2.21 19.16
N GLU A 227 2.37 -2.21 20.42
CA GLU A 227 1.07 -1.70 20.86
C GLU A 227 0.91 -0.23 20.50
N LEU A 228 1.93 0.58 20.75
CA LEU A 228 1.92 1.99 20.37
C LEU A 228 1.73 2.16 18.86
N ARG A 229 2.49 1.43 18.05
CA ARG A 229 2.37 1.51 16.57
C ARG A 229 1.02 1.01 16.07
N ARG A 230 0.50 -0.06 16.68
CA ARG A 230 -0.85 -0.56 16.42
C ARG A 230 -1.89 0.52 16.67
N ASP A 231 -1.89 1.10 17.87
CA ASP A 231 -2.88 2.10 18.28
C ASP A 231 -2.82 3.33 17.39
N ILE A 232 -1.62 3.79 17.05
CA ILE A 232 -1.41 4.87 16.08
C ILE A 232 -2.00 4.50 14.72
N THR A 233 -1.73 3.29 14.21
CA THR A 233 -2.19 2.88 12.87
C THR A 233 -3.71 2.81 12.79
N TYR A 234 -4.37 2.27 13.81
CA TYR A 234 -5.85 2.21 13.85
C TYR A 234 -6.46 3.59 14.01
N SER A 235 -5.96 4.40 14.96
CA SER A 235 -6.45 5.77 15.16
C SER A 235 -6.24 6.62 13.90
N TYR A 236 -5.09 6.51 13.25
CA TYR A 236 -4.82 7.22 12.00
C TYR A 236 -5.74 6.76 10.87
N THR A 237 -5.96 5.44 10.73
CA THR A 237 -6.85 4.89 9.70
C THR A 237 -8.28 5.37 9.90
N ALA A 238 -8.77 5.40 11.16
CA ALA A 238 -10.11 5.90 11.49
C ALA A 238 -10.23 7.40 11.16
N ARG A 239 -9.29 8.22 11.63
CA ARG A 239 -9.29 9.67 11.39
C ARG A 239 -9.17 10.01 9.90
N LEU A 240 -8.29 9.29 9.19
CA LEU A 240 -8.14 9.45 7.73
C LEU A 240 -9.43 9.11 6.99
N ARG A 241 -10.17 8.09 7.43
CA ARG A 241 -11.47 7.72 6.88
C ARG A 241 -12.49 8.86 7.05
N GLU A 242 -12.60 9.42 8.25
CA GLU A 242 -13.48 10.56 8.52
C GLU A 242 -13.18 11.77 7.59
N HIS A 243 -11.91 12.11 7.43
CA HIS A 243 -11.50 13.17 6.51
C HIS A 243 -11.77 12.85 5.04
N CYS A 244 -11.59 11.60 4.62
CA CYS A 244 -11.89 11.16 3.27
C CYS A 244 -13.40 11.21 3.00
N GLU A 245 -14.23 10.73 3.93
CA GLU A 245 -15.68 10.78 3.84
C GLU A 245 -16.19 12.22 3.76
N ALA A 246 -15.71 13.13 4.63
CA ALA A 246 -16.05 14.54 4.59
C ALA A 246 -15.63 15.21 3.27
N ALA A 247 -14.60 14.71 2.61
CA ALA A 247 -14.14 15.20 1.32
C ALA A 247 -14.78 14.51 0.10
N GLY A 248 -15.66 13.52 0.30
CA GLY A 248 -16.24 12.71 -0.77
C GLY A 248 -15.22 11.83 -1.49
N ILE A 249 -14.13 11.45 -0.82
CA ILE A 249 -13.03 10.65 -1.39
C ILE A 249 -13.15 9.20 -0.91
N PRO A 250 -13.27 8.22 -1.80
CA PRO A 250 -13.30 6.82 -1.41
C PRO A 250 -12.02 6.39 -0.70
N MET A 251 -12.16 5.63 0.39
CA MET A 251 -11.05 5.03 1.12
C MET A 251 -11.27 3.54 1.34
N VAL A 252 -10.24 2.76 1.04
CA VAL A 252 -10.18 1.32 1.35
C VAL A 252 -8.98 1.07 2.26
N ALA A 253 -9.19 0.26 3.29
CA ALA A 253 -8.13 -0.16 4.21
C ALA A 253 -8.32 -1.63 4.56
N LEU A 254 -7.24 -2.40 4.59
CA LEU A 254 -7.25 -3.79 5.01
C LEU A 254 -7.01 -3.96 6.51
N ALA A 255 -6.43 -2.96 7.18
CA ALA A 255 -6.21 -3.01 8.62
C ALA A 255 -7.55 -3.31 9.36
N GLY A 256 -7.53 -4.30 10.25
CA GLY A 256 -8.72 -4.79 10.93
C GLY A 256 -9.58 -5.78 10.13
N LYS A 257 -9.25 -6.08 8.87
CA LYS A 257 -10.02 -7.02 8.03
C LYS A 257 -9.41 -8.42 7.94
N TYR A 258 -8.12 -8.55 8.12
CA TYR A 258 -7.42 -9.84 8.06
C TYR A 258 -6.95 -10.36 9.43
N HIS A 259 -7.16 -9.61 10.51
CA HIS A 259 -6.98 -10.05 11.89
C HIS A 259 -7.66 -9.05 12.84
N GLU A 260 -7.87 -9.48 14.09
CA GLU A 260 -8.41 -8.62 15.14
C GLU A 260 -7.36 -7.57 15.57
N PRO A 261 -7.75 -6.31 15.83
CA PRO A 261 -6.82 -5.25 16.23
C PRO A 261 -5.98 -5.58 17.47
N ALA A 262 -6.54 -6.32 18.42
CA ALA A 262 -5.85 -6.70 19.65
C ALA A 262 -4.87 -7.88 19.46
N VAL A 263 -4.96 -8.61 18.36
CA VAL A 263 -4.12 -9.78 18.07
C VAL A 263 -2.95 -9.37 17.19
N LYS A 264 -1.77 -9.91 17.49
CA LYS A 264 -0.60 -9.72 16.62
C LYS A 264 -0.86 -10.33 15.25
N ALA A 265 -0.66 -9.54 14.19
CA ALA A 265 -0.80 -10.04 12.83
C ALA A 265 0.17 -11.19 12.56
N ASP A 266 -0.28 -12.22 11.83
CA ASP A 266 0.60 -13.28 11.37
C ASP A 266 1.68 -12.68 10.45
N ILE A 267 2.94 -12.95 10.78
CA ILE A 267 4.09 -12.49 9.98
C ILE A 267 4.03 -12.97 8.52
N LYS A 268 3.36 -14.10 8.27
CA LYS A 268 3.16 -14.65 6.93
C LYS A 268 2.32 -13.74 6.02
N LEU A 269 1.58 -12.78 6.60
CA LEU A 269 0.82 -11.78 5.85
C LEU A 269 1.70 -10.66 5.32
N PHE A 270 2.99 -10.69 5.64
CA PHE A 270 4.00 -9.74 5.21
C PHE A 270 5.20 -10.48 4.62
N HIS A 271 5.81 -9.92 3.58
CA HIS A 271 6.99 -10.55 2.99
C HIS A 271 8.32 -10.11 3.64
N ASP A 272 8.36 -8.98 4.35
CA ASP A 272 9.56 -8.45 5.02
C ASP A 272 9.25 -7.72 6.34
N GLY A 273 8.01 -7.79 6.77
CA GLY A 273 7.56 -7.20 8.02
C GLY A 273 7.03 -5.77 7.94
N THR A 274 7.05 -5.14 6.78
CA THR A 274 6.42 -3.84 6.53
C THR A 274 5.51 -3.85 5.30
N HIS A 275 5.78 -4.75 4.36
CA HIS A 275 5.06 -4.83 3.11
C HIS A 275 4.13 -6.04 3.09
N LEU A 276 2.89 -5.84 2.66
CA LEU A 276 1.89 -6.89 2.57
C LEU A 276 2.31 -7.98 1.59
N SER A 277 2.12 -9.23 1.98
CA SER A 277 2.25 -10.40 1.11
C SER A 277 1.11 -10.45 0.10
N GLN A 278 1.38 -11.04 -1.06
CA GLN A 278 0.36 -11.30 -2.09
C GLN A 278 -0.77 -12.24 -1.63
N ARG A 279 -0.63 -12.90 -0.50
CA ARG A 279 -1.72 -13.64 0.16
C ARG A 279 -2.94 -12.77 0.45
N LEU A 280 -2.74 -11.47 0.67
CA LEU A 280 -3.81 -10.52 0.92
C LEU A 280 -4.38 -9.91 -0.37
N MET A 281 -3.83 -10.22 -1.54
CA MET A 281 -4.31 -9.67 -2.80
C MET A 281 -5.76 -10.06 -3.11
N PRO A 282 -6.25 -11.30 -2.89
CA PRO A 282 -7.66 -11.64 -3.08
C PRO A 282 -8.58 -10.73 -2.25
N LEU A 283 -8.25 -10.53 -0.98
CA LEU A 283 -9.01 -9.64 -0.10
C LEU A 283 -8.98 -8.18 -0.59
N ALA A 284 -7.83 -7.71 -1.06
CA ALA A 284 -7.71 -6.36 -1.61
C ALA A 284 -8.57 -6.15 -2.86
N LEU A 285 -8.57 -7.12 -3.76
CA LEU A 285 -9.40 -7.10 -4.96
C LEU A 285 -10.89 -7.09 -4.61
N ASP A 286 -11.30 -7.93 -3.68
CA ASP A 286 -12.68 -7.98 -3.18
C ASP A 286 -13.12 -6.64 -2.59
N GLU A 287 -12.31 -6.03 -1.74
CA GLU A 287 -12.64 -4.77 -1.11
C GLU A 287 -12.72 -3.62 -2.12
N LEU A 288 -11.82 -3.58 -3.10
CA LEU A 288 -11.86 -2.59 -4.17
C LEU A 288 -13.09 -2.78 -5.08
N GLN A 289 -13.49 -4.03 -5.36
CA GLN A 289 -14.69 -4.31 -6.15
C GLN A 289 -15.98 -3.96 -5.39
N LYS A 290 -16.08 -4.35 -4.12
CA LYS A 290 -17.25 -4.01 -3.26
C LYS A 290 -17.47 -2.51 -3.17
N ALA A 291 -16.37 -1.75 -3.16
CA ALA A 291 -16.40 -0.29 -3.17
C ALA A 291 -16.69 0.31 -4.56
N GLY A 292 -16.85 -0.49 -5.63
CA GLY A 292 -17.04 -0.01 -7.01
C GLY A 292 -15.83 0.69 -7.61
N LEU A 293 -14.65 0.47 -7.04
CA LEU A 293 -13.43 1.17 -7.41
C LEU A 293 -12.61 0.43 -8.47
N LEU A 294 -12.76 -0.88 -8.55
CA LEU A 294 -12.10 -1.76 -9.49
C LEU A 294 -13.12 -2.63 -10.21
N GLU A 295 -13.10 -2.59 -11.54
CA GLU A 295 -13.83 -3.52 -12.39
C GLU A 295 -12.82 -4.55 -12.90
N LEU A 296 -13.03 -5.81 -12.53
CA LEU A 296 -12.29 -6.92 -13.11
C LEU A 296 -13.13 -7.48 -14.26
N ALA A 297 -12.60 -7.38 -15.45
CA ALA A 297 -13.22 -7.92 -16.64
C ALA A 297 -13.20 -9.47 -16.65
#